data_9ebab70e670ecd3a7ca944ae6f48435e
#
_entry.id   9ebab70e670ecd3a7ca944ae6f48435e
#
_cell.length_a   1.000
_cell.length_b   1.000
_cell.length_c   1.000
_cell.angle_alpha   90.00
_cell.angle_beta   90.00
_cell.angle_gamma   90.00
#
_symmetry.space_group_name_H-M   'P 1'
#
loop_
_entity.id
_entity.type
_entity.pdbx_description
1 polymer ?
#
loop_
_entity_poly.entity_id
_entity_poly.type
_entity_poly.pdbx_seq_one_letter_code
_entity_poly.pdbx_strand_id
1 'polypeptide(L)'
;MDRYWRSLSFVEAKTGEIMPRPATLAGWRTGIPAEAEFSVQAFRLITHGREDRGFPPAGRRLTPSRQLHCGGFRDTLEVHEAWMATKAAAEVLGAKTVVFETPVSFQPGPDSLRDFYRFFKKVARGGYSFVWQPRGAAWRPELLDKVCGELGLIRAFDPLKERAPRRGAFRYIRPLGPRMGAFAVDNMSTIREATQEGPSYVVFSHRDAFRDAERLSPSPR
;
A
#
# COMPACT_ATOMS: atom_id res chain seq x y z
N MET A 1 -18.78 -5.96 -11.87
CA MET A 1 -17.34 -6.03 -12.19
C MET A 1 -17.03 -5.40 -13.55
N ASP A 2 -17.82 -5.67 -14.58
CA ASP A 2 -17.59 -5.14 -15.94
C ASP A 2 -17.52 -3.62 -16.07
N ARG A 3 -18.31 -2.88 -15.27
CA ARG A 3 -18.28 -1.41 -15.29
C ARG A 3 -16.93 -0.85 -14.83
N TYR A 4 -16.31 -1.43 -13.80
CA TYR A 4 -15.02 -0.97 -13.29
C TYR A 4 -13.94 -1.05 -14.37
N TRP A 5 -13.81 -2.22 -15.01
CA TRP A 5 -12.76 -2.49 -15.99
C TRP A 5 -12.97 -1.85 -17.36
N ARG A 6 -14.14 -1.25 -17.61
CA ARG A 6 -14.35 -0.39 -18.79
C ARG A 6 -13.73 1.00 -18.63
N SER A 7 -13.62 1.47 -17.39
CA SER A 7 -13.14 2.84 -17.10
C SER A 7 -11.74 2.87 -16.48
N LEU A 8 -11.33 1.78 -15.81
CA LEU A 8 -10.12 1.73 -15.00
C LEU A 8 -9.33 0.45 -15.29
N SER A 9 -7.99 0.56 -15.30
CA SER A 9 -7.07 -0.55 -15.58
C SER A 9 -6.28 -1.03 -14.35
N PHE A 10 -6.47 -0.40 -13.19
CA PHE A 10 -5.69 -0.68 -11.98
C PHE A 10 -6.56 -0.75 -10.74
N VAL A 11 -6.23 -1.66 -9.82
CA VAL A 11 -6.87 -1.74 -8.50
C VAL A 11 -5.85 -2.12 -7.42
N GLU A 12 -5.98 -1.48 -6.24
CA GLU A 12 -5.28 -1.92 -5.04
C GLU A 12 -6.16 -2.91 -4.27
N ALA A 13 -5.72 -4.17 -4.20
CA ALA A 13 -6.39 -5.20 -3.40
C ALA A 13 -6.14 -4.99 -1.90
N LYS A 14 -7.21 -4.80 -1.14
CA LYS A 14 -7.16 -4.58 0.31
C LYS A 14 -6.94 -5.88 1.09
N THR A 15 -5.76 -6.46 0.95
CA THR A 15 -5.36 -7.71 1.62
C THR A 15 -4.70 -7.48 2.99
N GLY A 16 -4.43 -6.23 3.35
CA GLY A 16 -3.64 -5.91 4.54
C GLY A 16 -4.32 -6.22 5.87
N GLU A 17 -5.63 -5.98 6.00
CA GLU A 17 -6.37 -6.22 7.25
C GLU A 17 -6.93 -7.63 7.34
N ILE A 18 -7.51 -8.11 6.25
CA ILE A 18 -8.01 -9.48 6.13
C ILE A 18 -7.30 -10.09 4.92
N MET A 19 -6.48 -11.10 5.16
CA MET A 19 -5.85 -11.87 4.10
C MET A 19 -6.87 -12.89 3.55
N PRO A 20 -7.33 -12.74 2.29
CA PRO A 20 -8.28 -13.68 1.70
C PRO A 20 -7.62 -15.04 1.44
N ARG A 21 -8.42 -16.08 1.38
CA ARG A 21 -7.94 -17.41 0.96
C ARG A 21 -7.51 -17.37 -0.52
N PRO A 22 -6.53 -18.18 -0.94
CA PRO A 22 -6.08 -18.24 -2.33
C PRO A 22 -7.21 -18.44 -3.35
N ALA A 23 -8.18 -19.30 -3.05
CA ALA A 23 -9.35 -19.52 -3.91
C ALA A 23 -10.21 -18.25 -4.09
N THR A 24 -10.36 -17.44 -3.04
CA THR A 24 -11.06 -16.13 -3.12
C THR A 24 -10.30 -15.16 -4.01
N LEU A 25 -8.99 -15.10 -3.88
CA LEU A 25 -8.12 -14.24 -4.71
C LEU A 25 -8.15 -14.68 -6.18
N ALA A 26 -8.09 -15.98 -6.44
CA ALA A 26 -8.23 -16.53 -7.78
C ALA A 26 -9.60 -16.17 -8.38
N GLY A 27 -10.68 -16.25 -7.58
CA GLY A 27 -12.01 -15.79 -7.98
C GLY A 27 -12.06 -14.30 -8.33
N TRP A 28 -11.29 -13.46 -7.64
CA TRP A 28 -11.19 -12.04 -8.01
C TRP A 28 -10.52 -11.83 -9.36
N ARG A 29 -9.56 -12.69 -9.73
CA ARG A 29 -8.86 -12.59 -11.01
C ARG A 29 -9.70 -13.11 -12.19
N THR A 30 -10.69 -13.96 -11.91
CA THR A 30 -11.54 -14.55 -12.96
C THR A 30 -12.39 -13.48 -13.65
N GLY A 31 -12.35 -13.43 -14.98
CA GLY A 31 -13.12 -12.48 -15.79
C GLY A 31 -12.60 -11.05 -15.78
N ILE A 32 -11.38 -10.82 -15.26
CA ILE A 32 -10.71 -9.53 -15.31
C ILE A 32 -9.80 -9.48 -16.55
N PRO A 33 -9.73 -8.35 -17.29
CA PRO A 33 -8.84 -8.20 -18.43
C PRO A 33 -7.38 -8.56 -18.08
N ALA A 34 -6.68 -9.18 -19.03
CA ALA A 34 -5.30 -9.63 -18.80
C ALA A 34 -4.34 -8.44 -18.50
N GLU A 35 -4.60 -7.30 -19.14
CA GLU A 35 -3.87 -6.05 -18.98
C GLU A 35 -4.17 -5.30 -17.67
N ALA A 36 -5.19 -5.71 -16.93
CA ALA A 36 -5.53 -5.09 -15.66
C ALA A 36 -4.45 -5.34 -14.61
N GLU A 37 -4.01 -4.27 -13.97
CA GLU A 37 -2.95 -4.28 -12.98
C GLU A 37 -3.49 -4.33 -11.56
N PHE A 38 -2.78 -5.09 -10.72
CA PHE A 38 -3.05 -5.16 -9.30
C PHE A 38 -1.86 -4.68 -8.48
N SER A 39 -2.13 -3.95 -7.40
CA SER A 39 -1.26 -3.93 -6.24
C SER A 39 -1.92 -4.66 -5.08
N VAL A 40 -1.13 -5.15 -4.13
CA VAL A 40 -1.64 -5.79 -2.91
C VAL A 40 -1.15 -5.03 -1.68
N GLN A 41 -2.02 -4.87 -0.70
CA GLN A 41 -1.57 -4.39 0.60
C GLN A 41 -0.87 -5.52 1.34
N ALA A 42 0.32 -5.25 1.85
CA ALA A 42 1.04 -6.17 2.72
C ALA A 42 0.22 -6.50 3.97
N PHE A 43 0.20 -7.75 4.38
CA PHE A 43 -0.55 -8.17 5.54
C PHE A 43 -0.08 -7.42 6.78
N ARG A 44 -1.00 -6.79 7.50
CA ARG A 44 -0.69 -5.87 8.60
C ARG A 44 0.05 -6.49 9.78
N LEU A 45 0.10 -7.82 9.87
CA LEU A 45 0.99 -8.49 10.85
C LEU A 45 2.47 -8.20 10.61
N ILE A 46 2.86 -7.70 9.43
CA ILE A 46 4.21 -7.21 9.15
C ILE A 46 4.46 -5.85 9.80
N THR A 47 3.46 -4.98 9.79
CA THR A 47 3.60 -3.55 10.09
C THR A 47 2.96 -3.12 11.41
N HIS A 48 1.84 -3.74 11.80
CA HIS A 48 1.05 -3.38 12.98
C HIS A 48 1.31 -4.35 14.13
N GLY A 49 1.62 -3.81 15.30
CA GLY A 49 1.65 -4.55 16.56
C GLY A 49 0.26 -4.68 17.19
N ARG A 50 0.13 -5.49 18.23
CA ARG A 50 -1.16 -5.81 18.86
C ARG A 50 -1.92 -4.59 19.42
N GLU A 51 -1.19 -3.53 19.77
CA GLU A 51 -1.78 -2.30 20.34
C GLU A 51 -2.20 -1.30 19.24
N ASP A 52 -1.85 -1.58 17.99
CA ASP A 52 -2.15 -0.67 16.91
C ASP A 52 -3.61 -0.77 16.47
N ARG A 53 -4.20 0.39 16.21
CA ARG A 53 -5.48 0.44 15.51
C ARG A 53 -5.31 -0.18 14.13
N GLY A 54 -6.11 -1.19 13.82
CA GLY A 54 -6.00 -1.93 12.55
C GLY A 54 -5.11 -3.17 12.68
N PHE A 55 -4.71 -3.58 13.89
CA PHE A 55 -4.17 -4.92 14.11
C PHE A 55 -5.17 -5.96 13.60
N PRO A 56 -4.75 -6.85 12.68
CA PRO A 56 -5.71 -7.68 11.93
C PRO A 56 -6.40 -8.73 12.80
N PRO A 57 -7.65 -9.11 12.48
CA PRO A 57 -8.41 -10.13 13.21
C PRO A 57 -7.67 -11.47 13.33
N ALA A 58 -6.91 -11.85 12.31
CA ALA A 58 -6.08 -13.06 12.35
C ALA A 58 -5.01 -13.00 13.45
N GLY A 59 -4.40 -11.83 13.64
CA GLY A 59 -3.43 -11.62 14.72
C GLY A 59 -4.06 -11.74 16.10
N ARG A 60 -5.30 -11.28 16.28
CA ARG A 60 -6.04 -11.39 17.53
C ARG A 60 -6.34 -12.84 17.94
N ARG A 61 -6.30 -13.78 16.99
CA ARG A 61 -6.48 -15.23 17.25
C ARG A 61 -5.17 -15.92 17.68
N LEU A 62 -4.05 -15.24 17.55
CA LEU A 62 -2.76 -15.74 18.07
C LEU A 62 -2.76 -15.68 19.60
N THR A 63 -1.94 -16.52 20.23
CA THR A 63 -1.69 -16.43 21.68
C THR A 63 -1.10 -15.06 22.04
N PRO A 64 -1.31 -14.55 23.26
CA PRO A 64 -0.77 -13.26 23.68
C PRO A 64 0.74 -13.14 23.47
N SER A 65 1.50 -14.21 23.69
CA SER A 65 2.95 -14.27 23.43
C SER A 65 3.26 -14.06 21.95
N ARG A 66 2.60 -14.75 21.04
CA ARG A 66 2.79 -14.60 19.59
C ARG A 66 2.39 -13.23 19.07
N GLN A 67 1.35 -12.62 19.66
CA GLN A 67 0.95 -11.25 19.30
C GLN A 67 2.06 -10.22 19.53
N LEU A 68 2.92 -10.41 20.55
CA LEU A 68 4.08 -9.55 20.81
C LEU A 68 5.15 -9.62 19.71
N HIS A 69 5.15 -10.67 18.92
CA HIS A 69 6.08 -10.88 17.82
C HIS A 69 5.58 -10.31 16.48
N CYS A 70 4.36 -9.79 16.41
CA CYS A 70 3.80 -9.16 15.21
C CYS A 70 4.22 -7.70 15.07
N GLY A 71 4.22 -7.20 13.84
CA GLY A 71 4.39 -5.80 13.50
C GLY A 71 5.83 -5.27 13.55
N GLY A 72 5.98 -4.00 13.20
CA GLY A 72 7.24 -3.27 13.28
C GLY A 72 8.36 -3.82 12.39
N PHE A 73 8.03 -4.64 11.38
CA PHE A 73 8.99 -5.31 10.49
C PHE A 73 10.01 -6.19 11.22
N ARG A 74 9.66 -6.69 12.41
CA ARG A 74 10.56 -7.51 13.23
C ARG A 74 10.99 -8.77 12.50
N ASP A 75 12.19 -9.26 12.85
CA ASP A 75 12.72 -10.52 12.33
C ASP A 75 12.16 -11.70 13.15
N THR A 76 10.88 -11.99 12.99
CA THR A 76 10.11 -13.00 13.72
C THR A 76 9.37 -13.93 12.78
N LEU A 77 8.99 -15.11 13.28
CA LEU A 77 8.24 -16.09 12.52
C LEU A 77 6.89 -15.50 12.03
N GLU A 78 6.19 -14.77 12.89
CA GLU A 78 4.89 -14.15 12.59
C GLU A 78 4.98 -13.15 11.43
N VAL A 79 6.01 -12.33 11.42
CA VAL A 79 6.27 -11.37 10.33
C VAL A 79 6.68 -12.11 9.06
N HIS A 80 7.46 -13.17 9.15
CA HIS A 80 7.83 -13.98 8.00
C HIS A 80 6.63 -14.71 7.40
N GLU A 81 5.79 -15.36 8.22
CA GLU A 81 4.54 -15.99 7.77
C GLU A 81 3.60 -14.97 7.10
N ALA A 82 3.49 -13.77 7.66
CA ALA A 82 2.71 -12.69 7.07
C ALA A 82 3.25 -12.21 5.72
N TRP A 83 4.59 -12.20 5.56
CA TRP A 83 5.20 -11.90 4.27
C TRP A 83 4.91 -13.00 3.25
N MET A 84 5.03 -14.27 3.62
CA MET A 84 4.71 -15.38 2.72
C MET A 84 3.25 -15.36 2.27
N ALA A 85 2.31 -15.04 3.17
CA ALA A 85 0.91 -14.87 2.82
C ALA A 85 0.70 -13.69 1.85
N THR A 86 1.39 -12.56 2.07
CA THR A 86 1.36 -11.40 1.17
C THR A 86 1.88 -11.76 -0.22
N LYS A 87 3.00 -12.48 -0.28
CA LYS A 87 3.62 -12.92 -1.53
C LYS A 87 2.69 -13.85 -2.31
N ALA A 88 2.10 -14.84 -1.63
CA ALA A 88 1.14 -15.75 -2.24
C ALA A 88 -0.08 -15.00 -2.82
N ALA A 89 -0.59 -13.98 -2.11
CA ALA A 89 -1.68 -13.14 -2.61
C ALA A 89 -1.26 -12.35 -3.85
N ALA A 90 -0.05 -11.80 -3.86
CA ALA A 90 0.49 -11.07 -5.01
C ALA A 90 0.66 -11.99 -6.22
N GLU A 91 1.15 -13.21 -6.03
CA GLU A 91 1.31 -14.23 -7.10
C GLU A 91 -0.04 -14.60 -7.71
N VAL A 92 -1.04 -14.91 -6.89
CA VAL A 92 -2.38 -15.29 -7.38
C VAL A 92 -3.04 -14.15 -8.17
N LEU A 93 -2.87 -12.90 -7.74
CA LEU A 93 -3.44 -11.73 -8.43
C LEU A 93 -2.59 -11.25 -9.61
N GLY A 94 -1.37 -11.78 -9.80
CA GLY A 94 -0.42 -11.27 -10.77
C GLY A 94 0.05 -9.84 -10.45
N ALA A 95 -0.01 -9.45 -9.16
CA ALA A 95 0.38 -8.12 -8.74
C ALA A 95 1.90 -7.96 -8.78
N LYS A 96 2.37 -6.82 -9.31
CA LYS A 96 3.80 -6.46 -9.34
C LYS A 96 4.18 -5.44 -8.26
N THR A 97 3.20 -4.94 -7.52
CA THR A 97 3.40 -3.91 -6.51
C THR A 97 2.84 -4.36 -5.16
N VAL A 98 3.65 -4.26 -4.11
CA VAL A 98 3.25 -4.54 -2.72
C VAL A 98 3.32 -3.25 -1.92
N VAL A 99 2.22 -2.91 -1.24
CA VAL A 99 2.07 -1.66 -0.47
C VAL A 99 2.14 -1.94 1.01
N PHE A 100 3.14 -1.40 1.67
CA PHE A 100 3.32 -1.47 3.13
C PHE A 100 2.78 -0.20 3.77
N GLU A 101 1.66 -0.31 4.47
CA GLU A 101 1.10 0.78 5.27
C GLU A 101 1.56 0.61 6.72
N THR A 102 2.22 1.62 7.30
CA THR A 102 2.64 1.59 8.70
C THR A 102 1.65 2.34 9.59
N PRO A 103 1.43 1.88 10.84
CA PRO A 103 0.61 2.62 11.80
C PRO A 103 1.29 3.91 12.25
N VAL A 104 0.53 4.82 12.86
CA VAL A 104 1.08 6.08 13.42
C VAL A 104 2.09 5.81 14.55
N SER A 105 1.96 4.69 15.25
CA SER A 105 2.88 4.25 16.30
C SER A 105 4.27 3.86 15.78
N PHE A 106 4.40 3.52 14.48
CA PHE A 106 5.68 3.21 13.86
C PHE A 106 6.47 4.50 13.63
N GLN A 107 7.28 4.86 14.61
CA GLN A 107 8.09 6.08 14.60
C GLN A 107 9.55 5.79 14.28
N PRO A 108 10.30 6.76 13.70
CA PRO A 108 11.72 6.60 13.45
C PRO A 108 12.51 6.59 14.75
N GLY A 109 13.06 5.43 15.08
CA GLY A 109 13.93 5.20 16.25
C GLY A 109 14.98 4.15 15.91
N PRO A 110 16.02 3.98 16.76
CA PRO A 110 17.11 3.05 16.46
C PRO A 110 16.62 1.62 16.18
N ASP A 111 15.73 1.09 17.01
CA ASP A 111 15.22 -0.27 16.87
C ASP A 111 14.27 -0.42 15.67
N SER A 112 13.33 0.52 15.51
CA SER A 112 12.38 0.49 14.39
C SER A 112 13.09 0.63 13.04
N LEU A 113 14.09 1.50 12.93
CA LEU A 113 14.89 1.64 11.72
C LEU A 113 15.74 0.38 11.48
N ARG A 114 16.40 -0.17 12.51
CA ARG A 114 17.15 -1.42 12.39
C ARG A 114 16.30 -2.56 11.82
N ASP A 115 15.10 -2.77 12.38
CA ASP A 115 14.22 -3.85 11.98
C ASP A 115 13.63 -3.59 10.57
N PHE A 116 13.29 -2.34 10.25
CA PHE A 116 12.85 -1.91 8.93
C PHE A 116 13.90 -2.17 7.86
N TYR A 117 15.16 -1.74 8.10
CA TYR A 117 16.25 -1.99 7.16
C TYR A 117 16.56 -3.48 7.01
N ARG A 118 16.54 -4.23 8.12
CA ARG A 118 16.77 -5.68 8.11
C ARG A 118 15.72 -6.37 7.26
N PHE A 119 14.44 -6.05 7.44
CA PHE A 119 13.35 -6.64 6.68
C PHE A 119 13.54 -6.40 5.17
N PHE A 120 13.66 -5.16 4.75
CA PHE A 120 13.74 -4.84 3.32
C PHE A 120 15.05 -5.27 2.63
N LYS A 121 16.12 -5.49 3.40
CA LYS A 121 17.37 -6.07 2.87
C LYS A 121 17.32 -7.59 2.76
N LYS A 122 16.61 -8.26 3.67
CA LYS A 122 16.49 -9.73 3.69
C LYS A 122 15.39 -10.27 2.78
N VAL A 123 14.28 -9.53 2.65
CA VAL A 123 13.12 -9.99 1.91
C VAL A 123 13.44 -10.09 0.42
N ALA A 124 13.23 -11.31 -0.13
CA ALA A 124 13.41 -11.54 -1.55
C ALA A 124 12.31 -10.77 -2.33
N ARG A 125 12.71 -9.74 -3.07
CA ARG A 125 11.77 -8.89 -3.83
C ARG A 125 11.07 -9.65 -4.96
N GLY A 126 11.69 -10.64 -5.55
CA GLY A 126 11.06 -11.46 -6.61
C GLY A 126 10.53 -10.67 -7.80
N GLY A 127 11.08 -9.48 -8.08
CA GLY A 127 10.58 -8.58 -9.13
C GLY A 127 9.47 -7.63 -8.68
N TYR A 128 9.06 -7.64 -7.40
CA TYR A 128 8.08 -6.70 -6.87
C TYR A 128 8.65 -5.30 -6.66
N SER A 129 7.85 -4.28 -7.01
CA SER A 129 8.02 -2.92 -6.54
C SER A 129 7.43 -2.78 -5.14
N PHE A 130 8.19 -2.27 -4.19
CA PHE A 130 7.72 -2.04 -2.83
C PHE A 130 7.36 -0.58 -2.64
N VAL A 131 6.10 -0.36 -2.31
CA VAL A 131 5.56 0.95 -1.95
C VAL A 131 5.44 1.02 -0.43
N TRP A 132 5.93 2.09 0.16
CA TRP A 132 5.77 2.36 1.58
C TRP A 132 4.91 3.59 1.80
N GLN A 133 3.89 3.45 2.62
CA GLN A 133 3.05 4.54 3.10
C GLN A 133 3.35 4.82 4.58
N PRO A 134 4.24 5.76 4.88
CA PRO A 134 4.52 6.18 6.24
C PRO A 134 3.32 6.93 6.83
N ARG A 135 3.16 6.85 8.15
CA ARG A 135 2.19 7.65 8.90
C ARG A 135 2.87 8.29 10.11
N GLY A 136 2.41 9.47 10.49
CA GLY A 136 2.92 10.20 11.66
C GLY A 136 3.91 11.29 11.30
N ALA A 137 3.88 12.39 12.08
CA ALA A 137 4.64 13.62 11.83
C ALA A 137 6.15 13.50 12.07
N ALA A 138 6.60 12.46 12.78
CA ALA A 138 8.02 12.26 13.04
C ALA A 138 8.81 11.80 11.81
N TRP A 139 8.15 11.31 10.77
CA TRP A 139 8.75 10.96 9.50
C TRP A 139 8.96 12.22 8.66
N ARG A 140 10.08 12.91 8.89
CA ARG A 140 10.44 14.11 8.13
C ARG A 140 10.78 13.79 6.68
N PRO A 141 10.52 14.69 5.73
CA PRO A 141 10.76 14.47 4.30
C PRO A 141 12.17 13.99 3.97
N GLU A 142 13.19 14.59 4.60
CA GLU A 142 14.60 14.25 4.35
C GLU A 142 14.93 12.81 4.78
N LEU A 143 14.37 12.39 5.92
CA LEU A 143 14.54 11.02 6.43
C LEU A 143 13.80 10.02 5.52
N LEU A 144 12.60 10.37 5.08
CA LEU A 144 11.83 9.54 4.14
C LEU A 144 12.57 9.36 2.82
N ASP A 145 13.08 10.44 2.24
CA ASP A 145 13.84 10.40 0.98
C ASP A 145 15.13 9.56 1.13
N LYS A 146 15.83 9.69 2.27
CA LYS A 146 16.99 8.87 2.59
C LYS A 146 16.64 7.38 2.68
N VAL A 147 15.70 7.03 3.54
CA VAL A 147 15.31 5.63 3.81
C VAL A 147 14.75 4.97 2.55
N CYS A 148 13.87 5.65 1.81
CA CYS A 148 13.34 5.13 0.56
C CYS A 148 14.42 4.95 -0.50
N GLY A 149 15.35 5.91 -0.60
CA GLY A 149 16.46 5.84 -1.55
C GLY A 149 17.42 4.68 -1.26
N GLU A 150 17.81 4.50 0.00
CA GLU A 150 18.73 3.42 0.42
C GLU A 150 18.11 2.02 0.30
N LEU A 151 16.79 1.91 0.49
CA LEU A 151 16.07 0.64 0.40
C LEU A 151 15.37 0.43 -0.95
N GLY A 152 15.47 1.37 -1.90
CA GLY A 152 14.78 1.29 -3.19
C GLY A 152 13.26 1.16 -3.04
N LEU A 153 12.68 1.88 -2.08
CA LEU A 153 11.24 1.93 -1.84
C LEU A 153 10.62 3.10 -2.60
N ILE A 154 9.39 2.91 -3.03
CA ILE A 154 8.57 3.98 -3.60
C ILE A 154 7.73 4.55 -2.46
N ARG A 155 7.85 5.85 -2.18
CA ARG A 155 7.04 6.49 -1.16
C ARG A 155 5.64 6.80 -1.68
N ALA A 156 4.61 6.26 -1.03
CA ALA A 156 3.24 6.73 -1.24
C ALA A 156 3.06 8.11 -0.61
N PHE A 157 2.34 9.02 -1.29
CA PHE A 157 2.12 10.38 -0.81
C PHE A 157 0.73 10.92 -1.15
N ASP A 158 0.32 11.94 -0.40
CA ASP A 158 -0.92 12.70 -0.62
C ASP A 158 -0.57 14.09 -1.18
N PRO A 159 -0.83 14.37 -2.47
CA PRO A 159 -0.45 15.64 -3.10
C PRO A 159 -1.21 16.85 -2.52
N LEU A 160 -2.29 16.61 -1.78
CA LEU A 160 -3.04 17.67 -1.09
C LEU A 160 -2.37 18.11 0.23
N LYS A 161 -1.35 17.37 0.69
CA LYS A 161 -0.71 17.61 1.99
C LYS A 161 0.78 17.80 1.90
N GLU A 162 1.41 17.21 0.90
CA GLU A 162 2.86 17.16 0.80
C GLU A 162 3.34 17.19 -0.65
N ARG A 163 4.59 17.59 -0.84
CA ARG A 163 5.24 17.56 -2.15
C ARG A 163 5.54 16.12 -2.58
N ALA A 164 5.52 15.89 -3.88
CA ALA A 164 5.89 14.63 -4.48
C ALA A 164 7.31 14.21 -4.07
N PRO A 165 7.53 12.89 -3.84
CA PRO A 165 8.87 12.35 -3.64
C PRO A 165 9.77 12.63 -4.83
N ARG A 166 11.05 12.91 -4.57
CA ARG A 166 12.04 13.21 -5.62
C ARG A 166 12.47 12.00 -6.44
N ARG A 167 12.27 10.78 -5.92
CA ARG A 167 12.75 9.53 -6.51
C ARG A 167 11.64 8.46 -6.52
N GLY A 168 11.70 7.58 -7.52
CA GLY A 168 10.81 6.44 -7.69
C GLY A 168 10.69 6.08 -9.16
N ALA A 169 10.52 4.80 -9.48
CA ALA A 169 10.26 4.34 -10.85
C ALA A 169 8.87 4.79 -11.35
N PHE A 170 7.96 5.05 -10.42
CA PHE A 170 6.63 5.60 -10.65
C PHE A 170 6.17 6.33 -9.39
N ARG A 171 5.08 7.08 -9.50
CA ARG A 171 4.42 7.75 -8.37
C ARG A 171 3.28 6.90 -7.83
N TYR A 172 3.20 6.79 -6.51
CA TYR A 172 2.08 6.12 -5.85
C TYR A 172 1.30 7.13 -5.03
N ILE A 173 0.20 7.60 -5.59
CA ILE A 173 -0.58 8.73 -5.08
C ILE A 173 -1.76 8.20 -4.29
N ARG A 174 -1.87 8.58 -3.03
CA ARG A 174 -2.95 8.18 -2.12
C ARG A 174 -3.58 9.39 -1.43
N PRO A 175 -4.41 10.17 -2.15
CA PRO A 175 -5.06 11.31 -1.54
C PRO A 175 -6.04 10.86 -0.46
N LEU A 176 -6.02 11.57 0.67
CA LEU A 176 -6.98 11.35 1.74
C LEU A 176 -8.33 11.96 1.31
N GLY A 177 -9.27 11.10 1.00
CA GLY A 177 -10.60 11.50 0.54
C GLY A 177 -11.41 12.27 1.58
N PRO A 178 -12.39 13.03 1.14
CA PRO A 178 -13.34 13.70 2.02
C PRO A 178 -14.15 12.66 2.81
N ARG A 179 -14.64 13.05 3.98
CA ARG A 179 -15.50 12.18 4.80
C ARG A 179 -16.81 11.83 4.08
N MET A 180 -17.31 12.74 3.27
CA MET A 180 -18.54 12.61 2.49
C MET A 180 -18.34 13.22 1.10
N GLY A 181 -18.95 12.59 0.10
CA GLY A 181 -18.94 13.06 -1.28
C GLY A 181 -17.62 12.81 -2.03
N ALA A 182 -17.54 13.33 -3.23
CA ALA A 182 -16.39 13.31 -4.11
C ALA A 182 -15.44 14.47 -3.80
N PHE A 183 -14.22 14.41 -4.32
CA PHE A 183 -13.27 15.52 -4.24
C PHE A 183 -13.79 16.77 -4.94
N ALA A 184 -13.52 17.94 -4.36
CA ALA A 184 -13.73 19.24 -4.99
C ALA A 184 -12.87 19.36 -6.26
N VAL A 185 -13.27 20.28 -7.14
CA VAL A 185 -12.59 20.50 -8.44
C VAL A 185 -11.12 20.83 -8.24
N ASP A 186 -10.80 21.76 -7.35
CA ASP A 186 -9.42 22.21 -7.10
C ASP A 186 -8.54 21.06 -6.59
N ASN A 187 -9.06 20.23 -5.68
CA ASN A 187 -8.35 19.05 -5.19
C ASN A 187 -8.10 18.04 -6.33
N MET A 188 -9.07 17.85 -7.22
CA MET A 188 -8.90 16.98 -8.38
C MET A 188 -7.88 17.54 -9.37
N SER A 189 -7.79 18.85 -9.54
CA SER A 189 -6.76 19.51 -10.35
C SER A 189 -5.38 19.23 -9.78
N THR A 190 -5.17 19.43 -8.48
CA THR A 190 -3.90 19.14 -7.79
C THR A 190 -3.50 17.66 -7.92
N ILE A 191 -4.47 16.73 -7.77
CA ILE A 191 -4.22 15.31 -7.95
C ILE A 191 -3.83 15.01 -9.40
N ARG A 192 -4.51 15.62 -10.38
CA ARG A 192 -4.20 15.46 -11.80
C ARG A 192 -2.81 15.99 -12.14
N GLU A 193 -2.45 17.16 -11.67
CA GLU A 193 -1.11 17.74 -11.84
C GLU A 193 -0.03 16.78 -11.32
N ALA A 194 -0.25 16.17 -10.15
CA ALA A 194 0.68 15.20 -9.58
C ALA A 194 0.87 13.95 -10.46
N THR A 195 -0.04 13.64 -11.38
CA THR A 195 0.10 12.51 -12.31
C THR A 195 0.88 12.86 -13.57
N GLN A 196 1.05 14.13 -13.89
CA GLN A 196 1.68 14.57 -15.16
C GLN A 196 3.20 14.42 -15.19
N GLU A 197 3.83 14.30 -14.03
CA GLU A 197 5.29 14.24 -13.92
C GLU A 197 5.87 12.81 -14.06
N GLY A 198 5.13 11.86 -14.67
CA GLY A 198 5.59 10.51 -14.97
C GLY A 198 4.57 9.41 -14.69
N PRO A 199 4.95 8.14 -14.88
CA PRO A 199 4.05 7.00 -14.61
C PRO A 199 3.51 7.07 -13.19
N SER A 200 2.18 6.89 -13.03
CA SER A 200 1.52 7.11 -11.75
C SER A 200 0.39 6.13 -11.51
N TYR A 201 0.28 5.66 -10.27
CA TYR A 201 -0.90 4.98 -9.75
C TYR A 201 -1.61 5.89 -8.75
N VAL A 202 -2.92 6.06 -8.90
CA VAL A 202 -3.74 6.85 -7.98
C VAL A 202 -4.75 5.94 -7.30
N VAL A 203 -4.74 5.91 -5.97
CA VAL A 203 -5.61 5.06 -5.16
C VAL A 203 -6.55 5.93 -4.33
N PHE A 204 -7.81 5.95 -4.71
CA PHE A 204 -8.87 6.54 -3.91
C PHE A 204 -9.44 5.50 -2.94
N SER A 205 -9.67 5.87 -1.68
CA SER A 205 -10.13 4.94 -0.63
C SER A 205 -11.30 5.46 0.20
N HIS A 206 -12.03 6.46 -0.32
CA HIS A 206 -13.24 7.03 0.29
C HIS A 206 -14.51 6.47 -0.36
N ARG A 207 -15.69 6.93 0.11
CA ARG A 207 -16.99 6.41 -0.32
C ARG A 207 -17.24 6.55 -1.83
N ASP A 208 -16.89 7.70 -2.41
CA ASP A 208 -17.10 8.01 -3.82
C ASP A 208 -15.84 7.77 -4.68
N ALA A 209 -14.95 6.89 -4.22
CA ALA A 209 -13.66 6.59 -4.84
C ALA A 209 -13.76 6.23 -6.33
N PHE A 210 -14.76 5.43 -6.71
CA PHE A 210 -14.95 5.03 -8.10
C PHE A 210 -15.29 6.22 -9.01
N ARG A 211 -16.18 7.10 -8.55
CA ARG A 211 -16.55 8.32 -9.28
C ARG A 211 -15.35 9.24 -9.49
N ASP A 212 -14.51 9.41 -8.48
CA ASP A 212 -13.32 10.25 -8.58
C ASP A 212 -12.23 9.60 -9.43
N ALA A 213 -12.10 8.28 -9.40
CA ALA A 213 -11.22 7.56 -10.31
C ALA A 213 -11.65 7.72 -11.78
N GLU A 214 -12.96 7.63 -12.09
CA GLU A 214 -13.49 7.90 -13.43
C GLU A 214 -13.21 9.34 -13.89
N ARG A 215 -13.33 10.34 -13.00
CA ARG A 215 -13.02 11.75 -13.30
C ARG A 215 -11.54 11.99 -13.59
N LEU A 216 -10.66 11.19 -13.02
CA LEU A 216 -9.22 11.30 -13.22
C LEU A 216 -8.74 10.53 -14.45
N SER A 217 -9.38 9.40 -14.75
CA SER A 217 -9.04 8.58 -15.91
C SER A 217 -9.18 9.39 -17.21
N PRO A 218 -8.23 9.28 -18.15
CA PRO A 218 -8.44 9.82 -19.49
C PRO A 218 -9.68 9.15 -20.07
N SER A 219 -10.54 9.95 -20.75
CA SER A 219 -11.72 9.40 -21.44
C SER A 219 -11.32 8.20 -22.29
N PRO A 220 -12.08 7.09 -22.25
CA PRO A 220 -11.80 5.97 -23.12
C PRO A 220 -11.74 6.45 -24.58
N ARG A 221 -10.66 6.10 -25.27
CA ARG A 221 -10.50 6.36 -26.70
C ARG A 221 -11.46 5.50 -27.50
#